data_a6e521b56945a66ff2bce99e0419f2ec
#
_entry.id   a6e521b56945a66ff2bce99e0419f2ec
#
_cell.length_a   1.000
_cell.length_b   1.000
_cell.length_c   1.000
_cell.angle_alpha   90.00
_cell.angle_beta   90.00
_cell.angle_gamma   90.00
#
_symmetry.space_group_name_H-M   'P 1'
#
loop_
_entity.id
_entity.type
_entity.pdbx_description
1 polymer ?
#
loop_
_entity_poly.entity_id
_entity_poly.type
_entity_poly.pdbx_seq_one_letter_code
_entity_poly.pdbx_strand_id
1 'polypeptide(L)'
;GEFMVGSSNAFVVRPFGFHLDVPGNPGAADASGSVFTTAGKPFTASLSAVVWEAGDDSDADGLPDANGDLADNALAPNFGQETIPEEATLTHTLVAPTGGDPGSLDGTSFAGFSSGECSMSDVSWDEVGIVSLRAALKDHDFLGSGQDVQGLLPHVGRFIPARFSVNSNIPEFDHACSGFT
;
A
#
# COMPACT_ATOMS: atom_id res chain seq x y z
N GLY A 1 1.79 24.96 -52.03
CA GLY A 1 1.73 23.72 -51.27
C GLY A 1 0.40 23.65 -50.54
N GLU A 2 -0.38 22.61 -50.78
CA GLU A 2 -1.61 22.37 -50.00
C GLU A 2 -1.23 21.76 -48.66
N PHE A 3 -1.77 22.33 -47.57
CA PHE A 3 -1.62 21.76 -46.23
C PHE A 3 -2.73 20.72 -46.05
N MET A 4 -2.35 19.49 -45.74
CA MET A 4 -3.30 18.48 -45.29
C MET A 4 -3.60 18.73 -43.82
N VAL A 5 -4.87 18.96 -43.47
CA VAL A 5 -5.36 19.09 -42.12
C VAL A 5 -6.13 17.81 -41.80
N GLY A 6 -5.73 17.14 -40.71
CA GLY A 6 -6.41 15.96 -40.17
C GLY A 6 -6.72 16.18 -38.69
N SER A 7 -7.75 15.53 -38.21
CA SER A 7 -8.04 15.40 -36.78
C SER A 7 -8.03 13.93 -36.38
N SER A 8 -7.48 13.62 -35.23
CA SER A 8 -7.62 12.30 -34.61
C SER A 8 -8.81 12.29 -33.64
N ASN A 9 -9.30 11.11 -33.29
CA ASN A 9 -10.16 10.97 -32.12
C ASN A 9 -9.39 11.35 -30.84
N ALA A 10 -10.11 11.76 -29.80
CA ALA A 10 -9.52 11.94 -28.48
C ALA A 10 -8.92 10.59 -28.01
N PHE A 11 -7.79 10.66 -27.35
CA PHE A 11 -7.16 9.51 -26.69
C PHE A 11 -6.81 9.88 -25.25
N VAL A 12 -6.80 8.89 -24.38
CA VAL A 12 -6.43 9.03 -22.98
C VAL A 12 -5.03 8.49 -22.79
N VAL A 13 -4.20 9.25 -22.08
CA VAL A 13 -2.87 8.81 -21.63
C VAL A 13 -2.92 8.74 -20.11
N ARG A 14 -2.78 7.55 -19.54
CA ARG A 14 -2.76 7.32 -18.12
C ARG A 14 -1.33 7.31 -17.57
N PRO A 15 -1.14 7.52 -16.24
CA PRO A 15 0.11 7.17 -15.59
C PRO A 15 0.45 5.69 -15.84
N PHE A 16 1.73 5.37 -15.87
CA PHE A 16 2.19 3.98 -16.01
C PHE A 16 1.80 3.16 -14.78
N GLY A 17 2.09 3.70 -13.58
CA GLY A 17 1.78 3.04 -12.33
C GLY A 17 1.83 4.01 -11.14
N PHE A 18 1.64 3.44 -9.94
CA PHE A 18 1.89 4.12 -8.68
C PHE A 18 3.16 3.58 -8.03
N HIS A 19 4.13 4.46 -7.79
CA HIS A 19 5.17 4.18 -6.82
C HIS A 19 4.59 4.35 -5.41
N LEU A 20 4.60 3.27 -4.63
CA LEU A 20 4.13 3.24 -3.24
C LEU A 20 5.34 3.18 -2.30
N ASP A 21 5.51 4.20 -1.48
CA ASP A 21 6.55 4.27 -0.45
C ASP A 21 5.96 4.29 0.96
N VAL A 22 6.62 3.58 1.88
CA VAL A 22 6.32 3.58 3.32
C VAL A 22 7.60 3.94 4.06
N PRO A 23 7.80 5.21 4.44
CA PRO A 23 9.02 5.69 5.06
C PRO A 23 9.39 4.91 6.33
N GLY A 24 10.63 4.43 6.39
CA GLY A 24 11.14 3.65 7.51
C GLY A 24 10.73 2.18 7.50
N ASN A 25 9.98 1.72 6.49
CA ASN A 25 9.73 0.30 6.30
C ASN A 25 11.04 -0.42 5.92
N PRO A 26 11.47 -1.45 6.68
CA PRO A 26 12.70 -2.17 6.37
C PRO A 26 12.55 -3.19 5.23
N GLY A 27 11.34 -3.39 4.68
CA GLY A 27 11.09 -4.35 3.61
C GLY A 27 11.32 -5.80 4.03
N ALA A 28 11.09 -6.14 5.30
CA ALA A 28 11.29 -7.48 5.82
C ALA A 28 10.40 -8.50 5.10
N ALA A 29 10.99 -9.48 4.45
CA ALA A 29 10.28 -10.54 3.72
C ALA A 29 9.92 -11.74 4.60
N ASP A 30 10.55 -11.88 5.78
CA ASP A 30 10.36 -13.00 6.70
C ASP A 30 10.55 -12.60 8.17
N ALA A 31 10.41 -13.59 9.07
CA ALA A 31 10.50 -13.40 10.53
C ALA A 31 11.89 -12.99 11.02
N SER A 32 12.95 -13.11 10.22
CA SER A 32 14.32 -12.71 10.59
C SER A 32 14.63 -11.25 10.28
N GLY A 33 13.81 -10.60 9.45
CA GLY A 33 13.96 -9.20 9.06
C GLY A 33 13.76 -8.22 10.22
N SER A 34 14.19 -6.98 10.02
CA SER A 34 14.07 -5.91 11.03
C SER A 34 12.59 -5.60 11.33
N VAL A 35 12.33 -5.13 12.55
CA VAL A 35 11.00 -4.65 12.94
C VAL A 35 10.72 -3.30 12.29
N PHE A 36 9.51 -3.14 11.76
CA PHE A 36 9.02 -1.86 11.27
C PHE A 36 8.35 -1.06 12.40
N THR A 37 7.21 -1.54 12.89
CA THR A 37 6.45 -0.85 13.92
C THR A 37 5.54 -1.81 14.69
N THR A 38 4.77 -1.27 15.63
CA THR A 38 3.79 -2.02 16.41
C THR A 38 2.46 -2.10 15.67
N ALA A 39 1.77 -3.24 15.72
CA ALA A 39 0.42 -3.43 15.21
C ALA A 39 -0.55 -2.36 15.75
N GLY A 40 -1.39 -1.81 14.89
CA GLY A 40 -2.32 -0.72 15.18
C GLY A 40 -1.69 0.66 15.33
N LYS A 41 -0.37 0.80 15.24
CA LYS A 41 0.28 2.11 15.27
C LYS A 41 0.25 2.76 13.89
N PRO A 42 -0.22 4.03 13.77
CA PRO A 42 -0.21 4.74 12.49
C PRO A 42 1.19 4.90 11.90
N PHE A 43 1.26 4.81 10.58
CA PHE A 43 2.46 5.07 9.76
C PHE A 43 2.08 5.87 8.52
N THR A 44 3.09 6.43 7.86
CA THR A 44 2.89 7.18 6.62
C THR A 44 3.01 6.23 5.43
N ALA A 45 2.11 6.40 4.47
CA ALA A 45 2.25 5.86 3.12
C ALA A 45 2.13 6.98 2.10
N SER A 46 2.95 6.95 1.06
CA SER A 46 2.99 7.94 0.00
C SER A 46 2.79 7.25 -1.35
N LEU A 47 1.99 7.86 -2.21
CA LEU A 47 1.78 7.44 -3.59
C LEU A 47 2.28 8.51 -4.54
N SER A 48 3.05 8.10 -5.53
CA SER A 48 3.47 8.93 -6.66
C SER A 48 2.98 8.29 -7.96
N ALA A 49 2.20 9.01 -8.74
CA ALA A 49 1.86 8.62 -10.09
C ALA A 49 3.07 8.84 -11.00
N VAL A 50 3.52 7.81 -11.71
CA VAL A 50 4.77 7.83 -12.47
C VAL A 50 4.53 7.56 -13.95
N VAL A 51 5.46 8.03 -14.80
CA VAL A 51 5.46 7.78 -16.24
C VAL A 51 6.17 6.47 -16.55
N TRP A 52 5.92 5.94 -17.74
CA TRP A 52 6.50 4.70 -18.23
C TRP A 52 8.02 4.80 -18.44
N GLU A 53 8.73 3.75 -18.04
CA GLU A 53 10.12 3.49 -18.38
C GLU A 53 10.29 2.05 -18.90
N ALA A 54 11.20 1.88 -19.85
CA ALA A 54 11.38 0.58 -20.53
C ALA A 54 11.96 -0.52 -19.62
N GLY A 55 12.57 -0.15 -18.50
CA GLY A 55 13.13 -1.07 -17.52
C GLY A 55 12.07 -1.79 -16.70
N ASP A 56 10.87 -1.21 -16.61
CA ASP A 56 9.80 -1.63 -15.70
C ASP A 56 8.62 -2.32 -16.39
N ASP A 57 8.73 -2.53 -17.69
CA ASP A 57 7.70 -3.13 -18.57
C ASP A 57 8.41 -4.05 -19.58
N SER A 58 8.92 -5.16 -19.09
CA SER A 58 9.75 -6.07 -19.88
C SER A 58 8.96 -6.89 -20.91
N ASP A 59 7.68 -7.09 -20.68
CA ASP A 59 6.77 -7.81 -21.58
C ASP A 59 5.94 -6.86 -22.47
N ALA A 60 6.09 -5.55 -22.29
CA ALA A 60 5.46 -4.48 -23.06
C ALA A 60 3.93 -4.54 -23.07
N ASP A 61 3.33 -4.93 -21.94
CA ASP A 61 1.88 -4.95 -21.76
C ASP A 61 1.31 -3.59 -21.28
N GLY A 62 2.19 -2.64 -20.95
CA GLY A 62 1.85 -1.31 -20.49
C GLY A 62 1.49 -1.24 -19.00
N LEU A 63 1.82 -2.27 -18.23
CA LEU A 63 1.68 -2.33 -16.78
C LEU A 63 3.06 -2.48 -16.13
N PRO A 64 3.24 -1.97 -14.89
CA PRO A 64 4.49 -2.20 -14.18
C PRO A 64 4.71 -3.69 -13.88
N ASP A 65 5.89 -4.17 -14.20
CA ASP A 65 6.35 -5.49 -13.77
C ASP A 65 6.37 -5.59 -12.24
N ALA A 66 6.14 -6.80 -11.69
CA ALA A 66 6.14 -7.02 -10.24
C ALA A 66 7.50 -6.73 -9.56
N ASN A 67 8.58 -6.66 -10.34
CA ASN A 67 9.94 -6.34 -9.91
C ASN A 67 10.48 -5.04 -10.53
N GLY A 68 9.63 -4.26 -11.20
CA GLY A 68 9.97 -2.92 -11.70
C GLY A 68 10.30 -1.97 -10.55
N ASP A 69 11.31 -1.13 -10.74
CA ASP A 69 11.68 -0.10 -9.77
C ASP A 69 11.06 1.25 -10.16
N LEU A 70 9.86 1.49 -9.70
CA LEU A 70 9.13 2.72 -10.00
C LEU A 70 9.65 3.95 -9.21
N ALA A 71 10.66 3.78 -8.34
CA ALA A 71 11.16 4.86 -7.50
C ALA A 71 12.00 5.89 -8.29
N ASP A 72 12.61 5.50 -9.39
CA ASP A 72 13.41 6.37 -10.26
C ASP A 72 12.65 6.91 -11.48
N ASN A 73 11.40 6.46 -11.69
CA ASN A 73 10.57 6.98 -12.78
C ASN A 73 10.17 8.44 -12.55
N ALA A 74 10.06 9.19 -13.63
CA ALA A 74 9.60 10.56 -13.55
C ALA A 74 8.13 10.64 -13.12
N LEU A 75 7.77 11.70 -12.37
CA LEU A 75 6.39 11.93 -11.94
C LEU A 75 5.46 12.26 -13.11
N ALA A 76 4.18 11.90 -12.97
CA ALA A 76 3.08 12.35 -13.80
C ALA A 76 2.33 13.52 -13.11
N PRO A 77 2.82 14.78 -13.20
CA PRO A 77 2.39 15.87 -12.33
C PRO A 77 0.96 16.35 -12.61
N ASN A 78 0.36 15.94 -13.71
CA ASN A 78 -1.04 16.27 -14.04
C ASN A 78 -2.04 15.29 -13.41
N PHE A 79 -1.58 14.18 -12.84
CA PHE A 79 -2.45 13.25 -12.11
C PHE A 79 -3.06 13.92 -10.88
N GLY A 80 -4.37 13.79 -10.71
CA GLY A 80 -5.13 14.47 -9.67
C GLY A 80 -5.51 15.93 -10.00
N GLN A 81 -5.21 16.40 -11.23
CA GLN A 81 -5.61 17.74 -11.72
C GLN A 81 -6.75 17.67 -12.74
N GLU A 82 -7.36 16.52 -12.91
CA GLU A 82 -8.51 16.29 -13.79
C GLU A 82 -9.73 17.10 -13.32
N THR A 83 -10.70 17.33 -14.19
CA THR A 83 -11.94 18.09 -13.84
C THR A 83 -12.69 17.44 -12.66
N ILE A 84 -12.68 16.12 -12.61
CA ILE A 84 -13.01 15.30 -11.43
C ILE A 84 -11.71 14.61 -11.06
N PRO A 85 -11.05 15.04 -9.98
CA PRO A 85 -9.76 14.48 -9.60
C PRO A 85 -9.84 12.99 -9.33
N GLU A 86 -8.89 12.26 -9.85
CA GLU A 86 -8.75 10.83 -9.57
C GLU A 86 -8.32 10.60 -8.12
N GLU A 87 -8.83 9.52 -7.55
CA GLU A 87 -8.52 9.06 -6.19
C GLU A 87 -7.93 7.65 -6.26
N ALA A 88 -7.08 7.30 -5.30
CA ALA A 88 -6.53 5.96 -5.18
C ALA A 88 -6.91 5.34 -3.83
N THR A 89 -6.88 4.01 -3.77
CA THR A 89 -7.11 3.25 -2.54
C THR A 89 -6.02 2.23 -2.32
N LEU A 90 -5.71 1.94 -1.04
CA LEU A 90 -4.85 0.84 -0.63
C LEU A 90 -5.67 -0.40 -0.28
N THR A 91 -5.15 -1.53 -0.67
CA THR A 91 -5.54 -2.84 -0.17
C THR A 91 -4.31 -3.57 0.37
N HIS A 92 -4.49 -4.60 1.17
CA HIS A 92 -3.41 -5.40 1.71
C HIS A 92 -3.64 -6.89 1.51
N THR A 93 -2.55 -7.65 1.54
CA THR A 93 -2.58 -9.11 1.59
C THR A 93 -1.56 -9.58 2.62
N LEU A 94 -1.96 -10.49 3.51
CA LEU A 94 -1.05 -11.09 4.48
C LEU A 94 0.02 -11.93 3.77
N VAL A 95 1.29 -11.58 4.02
CA VAL A 95 2.45 -12.33 3.50
C VAL A 95 2.93 -13.33 4.55
N ALA A 96 3.01 -12.90 5.81
CA ALA A 96 3.41 -13.75 6.92
C ALA A 96 2.74 -13.32 8.23
N PRO A 97 2.33 -14.27 9.08
CA PRO A 97 2.46 -15.72 8.96
C PRO A 97 1.46 -16.35 7.97
N THR A 98 1.88 -17.39 7.27
CA THR A 98 0.98 -18.13 6.38
C THR A 98 -0.21 -18.70 7.16
N GLY A 99 -1.43 -18.44 6.68
CA GLY A 99 -2.67 -18.91 7.32
C GLY A 99 -3.06 -18.13 8.58
N GLY A 100 -2.40 -17.00 8.87
CA GLY A 100 -2.79 -16.08 9.93
C GLY A 100 -4.05 -15.28 9.59
N ASP A 101 -4.50 -14.46 10.55
CA ASP A 101 -5.56 -13.48 10.33
C ASP A 101 -5.05 -12.36 9.42
N PRO A 102 -5.75 -11.97 8.34
CA PRO A 102 -5.33 -10.88 7.49
C PRO A 102 -5.38 -9.52 8.19
N GLY A 103 -6.14 -9.39 9.28
CA GLY A 103 -6.37 -8.12 9.97
C GLY A 103 -7.12 -7.11 9.11
N SER A 104 -7.12 -5.86 9.57
CA SER A 104 -7.75 -4.73 8.90
C SER A 104 -6.74 -3.61 8.65
N LEU A 105 -6.83 -2.99 7.47
CA LEU A 105 -6.04 -1.82 7.11
C LEU A 105 -6.95 -0.59 7.12
N ASP A 106 -6.60 0.41 7.93
CA ASP A 106 -7.27 1.71 7.99
C ASP A 106 -6.43 2.79 7.28
N GLY A 107 -7.05 3.96 6.99
CA GLY A 107 -6.37 5.05 6.30
C GLY A 107 -6.03 4.72 4.85
N THR A 108 -6.98 4.13 4.12
CA THR A 108 -6.72 3.53 2.79
C THR A 108 -7.04 4.43 1.61
N SER A 109 -7.63 5.61 1.82
CA SER A 109 -8.13 6.48 0.72
C SER A 109 -7.18 7.64 0.47
N PHE A 110 -6.62 7.71 -0.71
CA PHE A 110 -5.72 8.76 -1.19
C PHE A 110 -6.49 9.69 -2.13
N ALA A 111 -6.65 10.94 -1.72
CA ALA A 111 -7.32 11.99 -2.49
C ALA A 111 -6.51 13.29 -2.43
N GLY A 112 -6.72 14.18 -3.40
CA GLY A 112 -6.05 15.48 -3.42
C GLY A 112 -4.57 15.38 -3.82
N PHE A 113 -4.27 14.58 -4.82
CA PHE A 113 -2.93 14.53 -5.41
C PHE A 113 -2.49 15.94 -5.86
N SER A 114 -1.24 16.26 -5.58
CA SER A 114 -0.60 17.50 -6.00
C SER A 114 0.71 17.19 -6.70
N SER A 115 0.85 17.64 -7.94
CA SER A 115 2.00 17.30 -8.80
C SER A 115 2.23 15.79 -8.96
N GLY A 116 1.15 15.00 -8.94
CA GLY A 116 1.21 13.55 -9.06
C GLY A 116 1.49 12.80 -7.77
N GLU A 117 1.55 13.49 -6.62
CA GLU A 117 1.89 12.89 -5.32
C GLU A 117 0.79 13.10 -4.28
N CYS A 118 0.63 12.12 -3.40
CA CYS A 118 -0.24 12.20 -2.23
C CYS A 118 0.35 11.36 -1.08
N SER A 119 0.19 11.84 0.16
CA SER A 119 0.66 11.13 1.35
C SER A 119 -0.43 11.08 2.41
N MET A 120 -0.53 9.95 3.11
CA MET A 120 -1.38 9.70 4.25
C MET A 120 -0.53 9.33 5.46
N SER A 121 -0.77 9.95 6.62
CA SER A 121 0.01 9.73 7.86
C SER A 121 -0.70 8.87 8.90
N ASP A 122 -1.90 8.42 8.59
CA ASP A 122 -2.80 7.68 9.49
C ASP A 122 -3.13 6.27 9.01
N VAL A 123 -2.34 5.75 8.06
CA VAL A 123 -2.45 4.34 7.67
C VAL A 123 -2.08 3.46 8.84
N SER A 124 -2.91 2.48 9.18
CA SER A 124 -2.60 1.53 10.25
C SER A 124 -3.11 0.13 9.93
N TRP A 125 -2.36 -0.88 10.35
CA TRP A 125 -2.75 -2.29 10.26
C TRP A 125 -2.78 -2.90 11.65
N ASP A 126 -3.89 -3.56 11.99
CA ASP A 126 -4.22 -3.97 13.36
C ASP A 126 -3.69 -5.35 13.78
N GLU A 127 -2.99 -6.07 12.87
CA GLU A 127 -2.49 -7.41 13.14
C GLU A 127 -0.94 -7.46 13.08
N VAL A 128 -0.36 -8.57 13.51
CA VAL A 128 1.09 -8.80 13.55
C VAL A 128 1.56 -9.59 12.34
N GLY A 129 2.74 -9.25 11.81
CA GLY A 129 3.29 -9.98 10.67
C GLY A 129 3.88 -9.07 9.60
N ILE A 130 3.72 -9.50 8.36
CA ILE A 130 4.16 -8.82 7.15
C ILE A 130 3.02 -8.83 6.15
N VAL A 131 2.74 -7.68 5.55
CA VAL A 131 1.73 -7.53 4.50
C VAL A 131 2.37 -7.04 3.21
N SER A 132 1.74 -7.33 2.07
CA SER A 132 1.93 -6.56 0.86
C SER A 132 0.85 -5.47 0.80
N LEU A 133 1.20 -4.29 0.30
CA LEU A 133 0.26 -3.22 0.03
C LEU A 133 0.13 -3.01 -1.47
N ARG A 134 -1.10 -2.87 -1.95
CA ARG A 134 -1.41 -2.56 -3.33
C ARG A 134 -2.20 -1.27 -3.40
N ALA A 135 -1.74 -0.34 -4.21
CA ALA A 135 -2.48 0.84 -4.60
C ALA A 135 -3.19 0.60 -5.92
N ALA A 136 -4.40 1.12 -6.07
CA ALA A 136 -5.14 1.12 -7.33
C ALA A 136 -6.03 2.38 -7.39
N LEU A 137 -6.49 2.75 -8.59
CA LEU A 137 -7.55 3.74 -8.68
C LEU A 137 -8.79 3.27 -7.92
N LYS A 138 -9.50 4.18 -7.31
CA LYS A 138 -10.66 3.88 -6.47
C LYS A 138 -11.79 3.21 -7.24
N ASP A 139 -11.99 3.58 -8.50
CA ASP A 139 -12.99 3.03 -9.40
C ASP A 139 -12.41 2.09 -10.47
N HIS A 140 -11.09 1.89 -10.48
CA HIS A 140 -10.35 1.08 -11.45
C HIS A 140 -10.48 1.55 -12.91
N ASP A 141 -10.76 2.84 -13.14
CA ASP A 141 -11.09 3.37 -14.47
C ASP A 141 -10.57 4.79 -14.69
N PHE A 142 -9.34 4.93 -15.16
CA PHE A 142 -8.73 6.24 -15.43
C PHE A 142 -9.51 6.99 -16.52
N LEU A 143 -10.21 8.05 -16.13
CA LEU A 143 -10.98 8.96 -17.02
C LEU A 143 -11.96 8.22 -17.97
N GLY A 144 -12.60 7.15 -17.52
CA GLY A 144 -13.56 6.39 -18.32
C GLY A 144 -12.91 5.57 -19.45
N SER A 145 -11.62 5.27 -19.37
CA SER A 145 -10.88 4.52 -20.41
C SER A 145 -11.00 3.01 -20.27
N GLY A 146 -11.54 2.52 -19.15
CA GLY A 146 -11.54 1.11 -18.79
C GLY A 146 -10.16 0.59 -18.37
N GLN A 147 -9.21 1.48 -18.04
CA GLN A 147 -7.84 1.13 -17.64
C GLN A 147 -7.57 1.61 -16.20
N ASP A 148 -7.03 0.72 -15.38
CA ASP A 148 -6.60 1.02 -14.02
C ASP A 148 -5.15 1.54 -13.98
N VAL A 149 -4.79 2.22 -12.88
CA VAL A 149 -3.41 2.55 -12.53
C VAL A 149 -3.11 1.87 -11.19
N GLN A 150 -2.03 1.11 -11.12
CA GLN A 150 -1.74 0.25 -9.99
C GLN A 150 -0.29 0.39 -9.53
N GLY A 151 -0.05 0.03 -8.27
CA GLY A 151 1.28 -0.08 -7.67
C GLY A 151 1.31 -1.16 -6.59
N LEU A 152 2.46 -1.75 -6.35
CA LEU A 152 2.65 -2.83 -5.38
C LEU A 152 3.90 -2.58 -4.55
N LEU A 153 3.74 -2.67 -3.22
CA LEU A 153 4.86 -2.79 -2.28
C LEU A 153 4.79 -4.17 -1.63
N PRO A 154 5.68 -5.10 -2.02
CA PRO A 154 5.49 -6.52 -1.71
C PRO A 154 5.68 -6.87 -0.24
N HIS A 155 6.44 -6.05 0.51
CA HIS A 155 6.74 -6.33 1.91
C HIS A 155 6.68 -5.05 2.75
N VAL A 156 5.68 -4.96 3.62
CA VAL A 156 5.58 -3.94 4.67
C VAL A 156 5.49 -4.65 6.01
N GLY A 157 6.40 -4.32 6.91
CA GLY A 157 6.51 -4.99 8.21
C GLY A 157 8.00 -5.18 8.58
N ARG A 158 8.33 -5.86 9.68
CA ARG A 158 7.42 -6.67 10.55
C ARG A 158 6.64 -5.77 11.50
N PHE A 159 5.36 -5.99 11.58
CA PHE A 159 4.54 -5.47 12.65
C PHE A 159 4.63 -6.41 13.86
N ILE A 160 4.82 -5.86 15.04
CA ILE A 160 4.96 -6.64 16.30
C ILE A 160 3.84 -6.31 17.27
N PRO A 161 3.53 -7.21 18.24
CA PRO A 161 2.57 -6.90 19.29
C PRO A 161 3.03 -5.72 20.15
N ALA A 162 2.09 -4.87 20.57
CA ALA A 162 2.38 -3.77 21.50
C ALA A 162 2.80 -4.29 22.88
N ARG A 163 2.17 -5.38 23.34
CA ARG A 163 2.42 -5.99 24.65
C ARG A 163 1.79 -7.38 24.72
N PHE A 164 2.27 -8.16 25.66
CA PHE A 164 1.60 -9.37 26.13
C PHE A 164 0.98 -9.12 27.50
N SER A 165 -0.23 -9.59 27.74
CA SER A 165 -0.81 -9.69 29.09
C SER A 165 -0.74 -11.13 29.55
N VAL A 166 -0.19 -11.34 30.75
CA VAL A 166 -0.16 -12.65 31.37
C VAL A 166 -1.23 -12.65 32.49
N ASN A 167 -2.27 -13.43 32.28
CA ASN A 167 -3.24 -13.70 33.34
C ASN A 167 -2.77 -14.94 34.10
N SER A 168 -2.36 -14.79 35.37
CA SER A 168 -2.08 -15.93 36.19
C SER A 168 -3.40 -16.61 36.59
N ASN A 169 -3.61 -17.81 36.10
CA ASN A 169 -4.70 -18.66 36.55
C ASN A 169 -4.23 -19.38 37.82
N ILE A 170 -3.95 -18.59 38.90
CA ILE A 170 -3.71 -19.16 40.21
C ILE A 170 -5.09 -19.59 40.69
N PRO A 171 -5.38 -20.91 40.88
CA PRO A 171 -6.59 -21.30 41.52
C PRO A 171 -6.56 -20.66 42.92
N GLU A 172 -7.62 -19.95 43.30
CA GLU A 172 -7.80 -19.57 44.69
C GLU A 172 -7.81 -20.87 45.50
N PHE A 173 -6.71 -21.14 46.19
CA PHE A 173 -6.73 -22.15 47.22
C PHE A 173 -7.63 -21.59 48.31
N ASP A 174 -8.86 -22.08 48.33
CA ASP A 174 -9.77 -21.85 49.44
C ASP A 174 -9.02 -22.23 50.72
N HIS A 175 -8.83 -21.29 51.63
CA HIS A 175 -8.18 -21.50 52.91
C HIS A 175 -9.03 -22.38 53.84
N ALA A 176 -9.56 -23.47 53.32
CA ALA A 176 -10.28 -24.48 54.11
C ALA A 176 -9.35 -25.36 54.96
N CYS A 177 -8.07 -25.01 55.10
CA CYS A 177 -7.15 -25.61 56.07
C CYS A 177 -6.83 -24.64 57.22
N SER A 178 -7.85 -24.11 57.89
CA SER A 178 -7.73 -23.58 59.24
C SER A 178 -7.66 -24.75 60.21
N GLY A 179 -6.47 -25.36 60.43
CA GLY A 179 -6.36 -26.50 61.30
C GLY A 179 -4.99 -27.13 61.47
N PHE A 180 -3.91 -26.46 61.07
CA PHE A 180 -2.57 -26.84 61.48
C PHE A 180 -2.10 -25.88 62.64
N THR A 181 -2.25 -26.33 63.88
CA THR A 181 -1.55 -25.81 65.04
C THR A 181 -0.29 -26.62 65.22
#